data_d92fdb2ad711b8f9982eee9df7e289ae
#
_entry.id   d92fdb2ad711b8f9982eee9df7e289ae
#
_cell.length_a   1.000
_cell.length_b   1.000
_cell.length_c   1.000
_cell.angle_alpha   90.00
_cell.angle_beta   90.00
_cell.angle_gamma   90.00
#
_symmetry.space_group_name_H-M   'P 1'
#
loop_
_entity.id
_entity.type
_entity.pdbx_description
1 polymer ?
#
loop_
_entity_poly.entity_id
_entity_poly.type
_entity_poly.pdbx_seq_one_letter_code
_entity_poly.pdbx_strand_id
1 'polypeptide(L)'
;MGAWRRVLVARERLVYRPRLASLNRSEALMASTCREQMKAVAERVESHHQRWSSSAVITSDFAGFRRQSIALMVAIETHFECDRSLLGASGPRRIVA
;
A
#
# COMPACT_ATOMS: atom_id res chain seq x y z
N MET A 1 3.57 13.99 5.26
CA MET A 1 3.44 12.56 5.60
C MET A 1 2.30 12.23 6.57
N GLY A 2 1.73 13.22 7.25
CA GLY A 2 0.64 12.98 8.20
C GLY A 2 -0.57 12.30 7.60
N ALA A 3 -0.99 12.74 6.40
CA ALA A 3 -2.13 12.14 5.71
C ALA A 3 -1.86 10.68 5.33
N TRP A 4 -0.64 10.37 4.88
CA TRP A 4 -0.24 9.02 4.54
C TRP A 4 -0.27 8.11 5.77
N ARG A 5 0.24 8.58 6.89
CA ARG A 5 0.21 7.82 8.14
C ARG A 5 -1.21 7.51 8.59
N ARG A 6 -2.13 8.45 8.43
CA ARG A 6 -3.54 8.22 8.76
C ARG A 6 -4.14 7.15 7.88
N VAL A 7 -3.80 7.13 6.59
CA VAL A 7 -4.24 6.07 5.68
C VAL A 7 -3.71 4.71 6.14
N LEU A 8 -2.43 4.64 6.52
CA LEU A 8 -1.83 3.39 7.00
C LEU A 8 -2.53 2.87 8.25
N VAL A 9 -2.78 3.75 9.21
CA VAL A 9 -3.48 3.38 10.46
C VAL A 9 -4.90 2.91 10.17
N ALA A 10 -5.62 3.62 9.30
CA ALA A 10 -6.98 3.25 8.95
C ALA A 10 -7.03 1.89 8.27
N ARG A 11 -6.12 1.61 7.34
CA ARG A 11 -6.06 0.31 6.68
C ARG A 11 -5.75 -0.82 7.66
N GLU A 12 -4.81 -0.61 8.58
CA GLU A 12 -4.50 -1.60 9.59
C GLU A 12 -5.72 -1.94 10.43
N ARG A 13 -6.44 -0.94 10.89
CA ARG A 13 -7.59 -1.14 11.78
C ARG A 13 -8.83 -1.68 11.06
N LEU A 14 -9.11 -1.17 9.87
CA LEU A 14 -10.38 -1.41 9.20
C LEU A 14 -10.32 -2.54 8.17
N VAL A 15 -9.14 -2.81 7.62
CA VAL A 15 -8.99 -3.81 6.56
C VAL A 15 -8.21 -5.01 7.04
N TYR A 16 -6.98 -4.83 7.52
CA TYR A 16 -6.09 -5.95 7.78
C TYR A 16 -6.39 -6.69 9.08
N ARG A 17 -6.53 -5.98 10.20
CA ARG A 17 -6.78 -6.64 11.49
C ARG A 17 -8.03 -7.52 11.50
N PRO A 18 -9.18 -7.03 11.03
CA PRO A 18 -10.37 -7.88 11.02
C PRO A 18 -10.17 -9.14 10.18
N ARG A 19 -9.49 -9.02 9.06
CA ARG A 19 -9.30 -10.15 8.15
C ARG A 19 -8.23 -11.12 8.63
N LEU A 20 -7.20 -10.62 9.32
CA LEU A 20 -6.19 -11.48 9.95
C LEU A 20 -6.79 -12.36 11.04
N ALA A 21 -7.82 -11.86 11.73
CA ALA A 21 -8.53 -12.59 12.76
C ALA A 21 -9.63 -13.50 12.21
N SER A 22 -9.83 -13.53 10.89
CA SER A 22 -10.84 -14.35 10.24
C SER A 22 -10.59 -15.83 10.44
N LEU A 23 -11.68 -16.60 10.61
CA LEU A 23 -11.62 -18.05 10.63
C LEU A 23 -11.35 -18.64 9.26
N ASN A 24 -11.55 -17.87 8.20
CA ASN A 24 -11.22 -18.28 6.84
C ASN A 24 -9.72 -18.13 6.63
N ARG A 25 -9.03 -19.26 6.49
CA ARG A 25 -7.58 -19.29 6.37
C ARG A 25 -7.07 -18.57 5.13
N SER A 26 -7.75 -18.71 4.01
CA SER A 26 -7.38 -18.04 2.75
C SER A 26 -7.47 -16.52 2.90
N GLU A 27 -8.52 -16.02 3.55
CA GLU A 27 -8.69 -14.60 3.80
C GLU A 27 -7.59 -14.08 4.72
N ALA A 28 -7.28 -14.80 5.78
CA ALA A 28 -6.23 -14.41 6.71
C ALA A 28 -4.85 -14.37 6.04
N LEU A 29 -4.55 -15.35 5.19
CA LEU A 29 -3.28 -15.38 4.45
C LEU A 29 -3.19 -14.24 3.44
N MET A 30 -4.28 -13.96 2.72
CA MET A 30 -4.32 -12.85 1.78
C MET A 30 -4.13 -11.52 2.50
N ALA A 31 -4.78 -11.34 3.64
CA ALA A 31 -4.62 -10.14 4.46
C ALA A 31 -3.19 -9.96 4.94
N SER A 32 -2.54 -11.04 5.35
CA SER A 32 -1.14 -11.03 5.75
C SER A 32 -0.23 -10.57 4.60
N THR A 33 -0.44 -11.10 3.40
CA THR A 33 0.31 -10.73 2.21
C THR A 33 0.14 -9.25 1.88
N CYS A 34 -1.11 -8.77 1.86
CA CYS A 34 -1.39 -7.36 1.57
C CYS A 34 -0.78 -6.43 2.62
N ARG A 35 -0.83 -6.83 3.88
CA ARG A 35 -0.23 -6.07 4.99
C ARG A 35 1.28 -5.94 4.82
N GLU A 36 1.96 -7.03 4.47
CA GLU A 36 3.41 -6.99 4.26
C GLU A 36 3.78 -6.13 3.05
N GLN A 37 3.00 -6.20 1.97
CA GLN A 37 3.18 -5.32 0.83
C GLN A 37 2.98 -3.85 1.22
N MET A 38 1.99 -3.57 2.05
CA MET A 38 1.71 -2.21 2.54
C MET A 38 2.90 -1.64 3.29
N LYS A 39 3.53 -2.45 4.16
CA LYS A 39 4.72 -2.04 4.88
C LYS A 39 5.88 -1.71 3.94
N ALA A 40 6.11 -2.56 2.94
CA ALA A 40 7.17 -2.36 1.97
C ALA A 40 6.94 -1.09 1.14
N VAL A 41 5.70 -0.86 0.70
CA VAL A 41 5.33 0.35 -0.03
C VAL A 41 5.52 1.59 0.83
N ALA A 42 5.11 1.54 2.10
CA ALA A 42 5.26 2.65 3.03
C ALA A 42 6.74 3.04 3.21
N GLU A 43 7.62 2.05 3.33
CA GLU A 43 9.06 2.30 3.42
C GLU A 43 9.60 2.94 2.16
N ARG A 44 9.14 2.49 0.99
CA ARG A 44 9.56 3.06 -0.29
C ARG A 44 9.08 4.50 -0.45
N VAL A 45 7.86 4.81 -0.04
CA VAL A 45 7.32 6.18 -0.07
C VAL A 45 8.17 7.08 0.82
N GLU A 46 8.47 6.64 2.01
CA GLU A 46 9.29 7.40 2.97
C GLU A 46 10.70 7.67 2.39
N SER A 47 11.35 6.63 1.88
CA SER A 47 12.69 6.75 1.29
C SER A 47 12.68 7.68 0.08
N HIS A 48 11.68 7.58 -0.77
CA HIS A 48 11.51 8.45 -1.94
C HIS A 48 11.35 9.90 -1.50
N HIS A 49 10.53 10.15 -0.51
CA HIS A 49 10.30 11.49 0.02
C HIS A 49 11.59 12.09 0.58
N GLN A 50 12.36 11.32 1.33
CA GLN A 50 13.62 11.78 1.92
C GLN A 50 14.66 12.07 0.85
N ARG A 51 14.80 11.19 -0.14
CA ARG A 51 15.79 11.35 -1.20
C ARG A 51 15.49 12.57 -2.07
N TRP A 52 14.23 12.80 -2.41
CA TRP A 52 13.82 13.86 -3.35
C TRP A 52 13.10 15.00 -2.62
N SER A 53 13.68 15.43 -1.51
CA SER A 53 13.05 16.41 -0.64
C SER A 53 13.20 17.86 -1.09
N SER A 54 14.10 18.16 -2.05
CA SER A 54 14.31 19.51 -2.51
C SER A 54 14.28 19.60 -4.03
N SER A 55 13.87 20.76 -4.54
CA SER A 55 13.87 21.00 -5.98
C SER A 55 15.26 20.98 -6.58
N ALA A 56 16.28 21.39 -5.81
CA ALA A 56 17.66 21.35 -6.27
C ALA A 56 18.13 19.92 -6.53
N VAL A 57 17.80 18.99 -5.64
CA VAL A 57 18.15 17.57 -5.81
C VAL A 57 17.43 16.98 -7.01
N ILE A 58 16.14 17.28 -7.15
CA ILE A 58 15.34 16.80 -8.28
C ILE A 58 15.90 17.32 -9.60
N THR A 59 16.24 18.59 -9.67
CA THR A 59 16.80 19.21 -10.87
C THR A 59 18.17 18.63 -11.23
N SER A 60 18.99 18.33 -10.22
CA SER A 60 20.33 17.78 -10.47
C SER A 60 20.32 16.38 -11.06
N ASP A 61 19.27 15.60 -10.81
CA ASP A 61 19.12 14.25 -11.34
C ASP A 61 17.64 13.96 -11.67
N PHE A 62 17.12 14.72 -12.63
CA PHE A 62 15.71 14.59 -13.01
C PHE A 62 15.39 13.21 -13.58
N ALA A 63 16.30 12.64 -14.36
CA ALA A 63 16.10 11.31 -14.94
C ALA A 63 15.99 10.23 -13.86
N GLY A 64 16.83 10.32 -12.82
CA GLY A 64 16.76 9.41 -11.67
C GLY A 64 15.48 9.58 -10.88
N PHE A 65 15.06 10.82 -10.63
CA PHE A 65 13.80 11.13 -9.96
C PHE A 65 12.62 10.54 -10.72
N ARG A 66 12.55 10.77 -12.02
CA ARG A 66 11.47 10.27 -12.87
C ARG A 66 11.40 8.74 -12.85
N ARG A 67 12.55 8.10 -13.02
CA ARG A 67 12.62 6.62 -13.02
C ARG A 67 12.14 6.03 -11.70
N GLN A 68 12.61 6.59 -10.59
CA GLN A 68 12.23 6.09 -9.28
C GLN A 68 10.77 6.40 -8.93
N SER A 69 10.27 7.55 -9.38
CA SER A 69 8.85 7.90 -9.18
C SER A 69 7.93 6.95 -9.91
N ILE A 70 8.27 6.59 -11.14
CA ILE A 70 7.49 5.62 -11.94
C ILE A 70 7.51 4.25 -11.26
N ALA A 71 8.67 3.80 -10.82
CA ALA A 71 8.80 2.51 -10.12
C ALA A 71 7.96 2.48 -8.84
N LEU A 72 7.93 3.59 -8.09
CA LEU A 72 7.13 3.70 -6.89
C LEU A 72 5.63 3.66 -7.21
N MET A 73 5.19 4.35 -8.25
CA MET A 73 3.80 4.32 -8.69
C MET A 73 3.35 2.91 -9.06
N VAL A 74 4.18 2.16 -9.76
CA VAL A 74 3.88 0.77 -10.10
C VAL A 74 3.73 -0.07 -8.85
N ALA A 75 4.60 0.10 -7.87
CA ALA A 75 4.50 -0.62 -6.59
C ALA A 75 3.21 -0.29 -5.84
N ILE A 76 2.80 0.98 -5.83
CA ILE A 76 1.56 1.42 -5.20
C ILE A 76 0.35 0.80 -5.90
N GLU A 77 0.32 0.81 -7.22
CA GLU A 77 -0.77 0.23 -7.99
C GLU A 77 -0.90 -1.27 -7.75
N THR A 78 0.22 -1.97 -7.72
CA THR A 78 0.25 -3.41 -7.42
C THR A 78 -0.33 -3.68 -6.04
N HIS A 79 0.00 -2.85 -5.06
CA HIS A 79 -0.55 -2.97 -3.72
C HIS A 79 -2.06 -2.71 -3.70
N PHE A 80 -2.55 -1.71 -4.43
CA PHE A 80 -3.97 -1.44 -4.52
C PHE A 80 -4.74 -2.61 -5.14
N GLU A 81 -4.16 -3.29 -6.11
CA GLU A 81 -4.77 -4.50 -6.67
C GLU A 81 -4.87 -5.61 -5.64
N CYS A 82 -3.84 -5.78 -4.82
CA CYS A 82 -3.89 -6.75 -3.72
C CYS A 82 -5.03 -6.43 -2.76
N ASP A 83 -5.17 -5.17 -2.37
CA ASP A 83 -6.25 -4.74 -1.47
C ASP A 83 -7.63 -4.92 -2.11
N ARG A 84 -7.77 -4.63 -3.40
CA ARG A 84 -9.04 -4.85 -4.10
C ARG A 84 -9.40 -6.31 -4.13
N SER A 85 -8.45 -7.19 -4.35
CA SER A 85 -8.67 -8.64 -4.33
C SER A 85 -9.11 -9.09 -2.94
N LEU A 86 -8.49 -8.56 -1.90
CA LEU A 86 -8.86 -8.87 -0.52
C LEU A 86 -10.29 -8.43 -0.21
N LEU A 87 -10.65 -7.20 -0.56
CA LEU A 87 -11.98 -6.66 -0.33
C LEU A 87 -13.03 -7.40 -1.17
N GLY A 88 -12.71 -7.72 -2.41
CA GLY A 88 -13.60 -8.49 -3.28
C GLY A 88 -13.85 -9.90 -2.78
N ALA A 89 -12.85 -10.51 -2.16
CA ALA A 89 -12.98 -11.86 -1.62
C ALA A 89 -13.85 -11.92 -0.37
N SER A 90 -13.88 -10.85 0.44
CA SER A 90 -14.47 -10.92 1.78
C SER A 90 -15.74 -10.10 1.96
N GLY A 91 -16.02 -9.13 1.10
CA GLY A 91 -17.06 -8.14 1.34
C GLY A 91 -18.27 -8.21 0.41
N PRO A 92 -18.14 -7.84 -0.88
CA PRO A 92 -19.29 -7.58 -1.75
C PRO A 92 -20.22 -8.78 -1.96
N ARG A 93 -19.71 -9.98 -1.84
CA ARG A 93 -20.52 -11.18 -2.05
C ARG A 93 -21.71 -11.30 -1.10
N ARG A 94 -21.60 -10.72 0.07
CA ARG A 94 -22.68 -10.76 1.06
C ARG A 94 -23.82 -9.84 0.69
N ILE A 95 -23.52 -8.81 -0.06
CA ILE A 95 -24.50 -7.81 -0.45
C ILE A 95 -25.34 -8.35 -1.59
N VAL A 96 -24.73 -9.14 -2.46
CA VAL A 96 -25.39 -9.68 -3.64
C VAL A 96 -26.35 -10.81 -3.29
N ALA A 97 -26.07 -11.49 -2.23
CA ALA A 97 -26.97 -12.55 -1.77
C ALA A 97 -28.28 -11.99 -1.33
#